data_92596810e112b7e4ab44be970daf7fb3
#
_entry.id   92596810e112b7e4ab44be970daf7fb3
#
_cell.length_a   1.000
_cell.length_b   1.000
_cell.length_c   1.000
_cell.angle_alpha   90.00
_cell.angle_beta   90.00
_cell.angle_gamma   90.00
#
_symmetry.space_group_name_H-M   'P 1'
#
loop_
_entity.id
_entity.type
_entity.pdbx_description
1 polymer ?
#
loop_
_entity_poly.entity_id
_entity_poly.type
_entity_poly.pdbx_seq_one_letter_code
_entity_poly.pdbx_strand_id
1 'polypeptide(L)'
;MRIYLLIAAIAGGVTWLVTPLIRHVAIEIGAVGEVRARDVHTIPTPRMGGLGMLIGFAVATVFASRLPFLSGLFNGNYQMWVILAGGIMISLLGMADDLWDLDWMLKLAGQLLISVFVAWGGLQIISLPLGGSLITASPSLSMAITAFLIVASINAVNFVDGLDGLPVSWRLVA
;
A
#
# COMPACT_ATOMS: atom_id res chain seq x y z
N MET A 1 11.71 -18.58 -11.59
CA MET A 1 10.27 -18.60 -11.29
C MET A 1 9.91 -19.22 -9.94
N ARG A 2 10.41 -20.43 -9.60
CA ARG A 2 10.03 -21.14 -8.34
C ARG A 2 10.27 -20.31 -7.06
N ILE A 3 11.36 -19.56 -6.97
CA ILE A 3 11.69 -18.73 -5.79
C ILE A 3 10.70 -17.57 -5.59
N TYR A 4 10.29 -16.91 -6.67
CA TYR A 4 9.31 -15.82 -6.59
C TYR A 4 7.93 -16.35 -6.16
N LEU A 5 7.53 -17.54 -6.65
CA LEU A 5 6.29 -18.21 -6.21
C LEU A 5 6.36 -18.59 -4.72
N LEU A 6 7.52 -19.04 -4.24
CA LEU A 6 7.72 -19.33 -2.83
C LEU A 6 7.56 -18.08 -1.96
N ILE A 7 8.20 -16.97 -2.37
CA ILE A 7 8.08 -15.69 -1.65
C ILE A 7 6.63 -15.19 -1.64
N ALA A 8 5.93 -15.28 -2.78
CA ALA A 8 4.52 -14.92 -2.88
C ALA A 8 3.64 -15.82 -1.99
N ALA A 9 3.92 -17.12 -1.94
CA ALA A 9 3.22 -18.07 -1.08
C ALA A 9 3.46 -17.78 0.40
N ILE A 10 4.69 -17.39 0.80
CA ILE A 10 5.02 -16.96 2.17
C ILE A 10 4.25 -15.69 2.50
N ALA A 11 4.26 -14.67 1.63
CA ALA A 11 3.54 -13.43 1.84
C ALA A 11 2.03 -13.68 2.03
N GLY A 12 1.42 -14.43 1.12
CA GLY A 12 0.00 -14.79 1.18
C GLY A 12 -0.36 -15.66 2.38
N GLY A 13 0.46 -16.65 2.70
CA GLY A 13 0.26 -17.53 3.85
C GLY A 13 0.34 -16.78 5.18
N VAL A 14 1.33 -15.91 5.34
CA VAL A 14 1.46 -15.08 6.55
C VAL A 14 0.29 -14.10 6.65
N THR A 15 -0.08 -13.44 5.55
CA THR A 15 -1.24 -12.54 5.52
C THR A 15 -2.50 -13.29 5.96
N TRP A 16 -2.75 -14.48 5.40
CA TRP A 16 -3.92 -15.29 5.73
C TRP A 16 -3.95 -15.69 7.21
N LEU A 17 -2.81 -16.09 7.78
CA LEU A 17 -2.69 -16.48 9.19
C LEU A 17 -2.87 -15.29 10.16
N VAL A 18 -2.38 -14.11 9.78
CA VAL A 18 -2.39 -12.92 10.66
C VAL A 18 -3.70 -12.14 10.56
N THR A 19 -4.42 -12.23 9.45
CA THR A 19 -5.68 -11.50 9.23
C THR A 19 -6.74 -11.74 10.33
N PRO A 20 -7.00 -12.98 10.80
CA PRO A 20 -7.97 -13.21 11.89
C PRO A 20 -7.55 -12.52 13.20
N LEU A 21 -6.26 -12.51 13.51
CA LEU A 21 -5.71 -11.84 14.69
C LEU A 21 -5.89 -10.32 14.60
N ILE A 22 -5.55 -9.73 13.46
CA ILE A 22 -5.73 -8.29 13.22
C ILE A 22 -7.21 -7.91 13.30
N ARG A 23 -8.09 -8.74 12.75
CA ARG A 23 -9.54 -8.53 12.85
C ARG A 23 -10.00 -8.49 14.31
N HIS A 24 -9.49 -9.39 15.14
CA HIS A 24 -9.82 -9.43 16.56
C HIS A 24 -9.37 -8.16 17.28
N VAL A 25 -8.10 -7.76 17.06
CA VAL A 25 -7.55 -6.52 17.61
C VAL A 25 -8.32 -5.30 17.12
N ALA A 26 -8.66 -5.22 15.84
CA ALA A 26 -9.41 -4.09 15.27
C ALA A 26 -10.78 -3.91 15.92
N ILE A 27 -11.46 -5.01 16.27
CA ILE A 27 -12.74 -5.00 17.01
C ILE A 27 -12.52 -4.49 18.44
N GLU A 28 -11.49 -4.96 19.14
CA GLU A 28 -11.18 -4.56 20.52
C GLU A 28 -10.84 -3.07 20.64
N ILE A 29 -10.10 -2.51 19.69
CA ILE A 29 -9.73 -1.08 19.71
C ILE A 29 -10.77 -0.16 19.08
N GLY A 30 -11.89 -0.72 18.60
CA GLY A 30 -12.96 0.07 17.99
C GLY A 30 -12.68 0.59 16.57
N ALA A 31 -11.65 0.05 15.88
CA ALA A 31 -11.35 0.37 14.48
C ALA A 31 -12.33 -0.36 13.53
N VAL A 32 -13.61 -0.15 13.78
CA VAL A 32 -14.72 -0.76 13.03
C VAL A 32 -15.51 0.37 12.38
N GLY A 33 -15.64 0.33 11.06
CA GLY A 33 -16.41 1.34 10.33
C GLY A 33 -17.87 1.37 10.77
N GLU A 34 -18.40 2.55 11.06
CA GLU A 34 -19.83 2.73 11.24
C GLU A 34 -20.56 2.33 9.96
N VAL A 35 -21.61 1.52 10.11
CA VAL A 35 -22.49 1.15 9.00
C VAL A 35 -23.28 2.38 8.58
N ARG A 36 -22.91 2.98 7.44
CA ARG A 36 -23.63 4.12 6.87
C ARG A 36 -24.86 3.60 6.11
N ALA A 37 -25.92 4.40 6.03
CA ALA A 37 -27.17 4.03 5.35
C ALA A 37 -26.99 3.66 3.85
N ARG A 38 -25.85 3.99 3.26
CA ARG A 38 -25.43 3.65 1.89
C ARG A 38 -24.61 2.38 1.77
N ASP A 39 -24.19 1.76 2.89
CA ASP A 39 -23.33 0.58 2.88
C ASP A 39 -24.20 -0.67 2.65
N VAL A 40 -23.75 -1.53 1.75
CA VAL A 40 -24.42 -2.80 1.42
C VAL A 40 -24.25 -3.83 2.55
N HIS A 41 -23.26 -3.62 3.41
CA HIS A 41 -22.96 -4.50 4.53
C HIS A 41 -23.75 -4.11 5.77
N THR A 42 -24.53 -5.06 6.29
CA THR A 42 -25.28 -4.91 7.55
C THR A 42 -24.43 -5.18 8.80
N ILE A 43 -23.21 -5.69 8.61
CA ILE A 43 -22.27 -6.04 9.68
C ILE A 43 -21.09 -5.09 9.61
N PRO A 44 -20.72 -4.42 10.74
CA PRO A 44 -19.53 -3.55 10.78
C PRO A 44 -18.28 -4.33 10.39
N THR A 45 -17.56 -3.87 9.37
CA THR A 45 -16.33 -4.51 8.89
C THR A 45 -15.09 -3.84 9.46
N PRO A 46 -14.16 -4.60 10.06
CA PRO A 46 -12.91 -4.05 10.54
C PRO A 46 -12.07 -3.50 9.38
N ARG A 47 -11.56 -2.26 9.52
CA ARG A 47 -10.84 -1.55 8.45
C ARG A 47 -9.35 -1.86 8.35
N MET A 48 -8.75 -2.56 9.31
CA MET A 48 -7.31 -2.78 9.41
C MET A 48 -6.75 -3.92 8.53
N GLY A 49 -7.44 -4.33 7.46
CA GLY A 49 -6.99 -5.43 6.58
C GLY A 49 -5.62 -5.20 5.93
N GLY A 50 -5.28 -3.95 5.62
CA GLY A 50 -3.98 -3.57 5.05
C GLY A 50 -2.79 -3.90 5.94
N LEU A 51 -2.97 -3.92 7.27
CA LEU A 51 -1.92 -4.29 8.21
C LEU A 51 -1.50 -5.77 8.06
N GLY A 52 -2.46 -6.65 7.78
CA GLY A 52 -2.18 -8.07 7.50
C GLY A 52 -1.33 -8.26 6.25
N MET A 53 -1.66 -7.53 5.20
CA MET A 53 -0.87 -7.54 3.96
C MET A 53 0.54 -6.97 4.16
N LEU A 54 0.67 -5.90 4.94
CA LEU A 54 1.97 -5.32 5.28
C LEU A 54 2.85 -6.31 6.05
N ILE A 55 2.31 -7.01 7.05
CA ILE A 55 3.04 -8.02 7.83
C ILE A 55 3.47 -9.17 6.92
N GLY A 56 2.58 -9.66 6.06
CA GLY A 56 2.92 -10.69 5.08
C GLY A 56 4.04 -10.25 4.13
N PHE A 57 3.96 -9.02 3.62
CA PHE A 57 5.00 -8.43 2.78
C PHE A 57 6.33 -8.26 3.53
N ALA A 58 6.30 -7.77 4.78
CA ALA A 58 7.50 -7.58 5.59
C ALA A 58 8.22 -8.90 5.87
N VAL A 59 7.48 -9.95 6.28
CA VAL A 59 8.04 -11.27 6.53
C VAL A 59 8.63 -11.86 5.24
N ALA A 60 7.92 -11.76 4.13
CA ALA A 60 8.41 -12.23 2.84
C ALA A 60 9.67 -11.48 2.38
N THR A 61 9.75 -10.17 2.61
CA THR A 61 10.94 -9.35 2.29
C THR A 61 12.14 -9.75 3.16
N VAL A 62 11.94 -9.92 4.46
CA VAL A 62 12.99 -10.40 5.38
C VAL A 62 13.45 -11.81 5.00
N PHE A 63 12.52 -12.70 4.66
CA PHE A 63 12.87 -14.04 4.17
C PHE A 63 13.66 -13.97 2.86
N ALA A 64 13.21 -13.15 1.90
CA ALA A 64 13.89 -12.96 0.61
C ALA A 64 15.32 -12.43 0.78
N SER A 65 15.56 -11.54 1.75
CA SER A 65 16.89 -10.99 2.04
C SER A 65 17.91 -12.05 2.51
N ARG A 66 17.43 -13.20 3.02
CA ARG A 66 18.27 -14.32 3.45
C ARG A 66 18.59 -15.32 2.34
N LEU A 67 17.96 -15.18 1.18
CA LEU A 67 18.18 -16.09 0.06
C LEU A 67 19.42 -15.67 -0.75
N PRO A 68 20.41 -16.55 -0.94
CA PRO A 68 21.63 -16.23 -1.71
C PRO A 68 21.32 -15.73 -3.12
N PHE A 69 20.29 -16.28 -3.76
CA PHE A 69 19.86 -15.91 -5.12
C PHE A 69 19.40 -14.44 -5.22
N LEU A 70 18.86 -13.87 -4.14
CA LEU A 70 18.34 -12.51 -4.08
C LEU A 70 19.29 -11.55 -3.36
N SER A 71 20.45 -12.04 -2.89
CA SER A 71 21.43 -11.24 -2.14
C SER A 71 21.86 -9.96 -2.90
N GLY A 72 21.92 -10.00 -4.24
CA GLY A 72 22.25 -8.85 -5.06
C GLY A 72 21.23 -7.71 -5.00
N LEU A 73 19.98 -8.00 -4.61
CA LEU A 73 18.95 -6.97 -4.41
C LEU A 73 19.04 -6.27 -3.04
N PHE A 74 19.69 -6.92 -2.07
CA PHE A 74 19.75 -6.45 -0.69
C PHE A 74 21.17 -6.01 -0.28
N ASN A 75 22.22 -6.65 -0.83
CA ASN A 75 23.60 -6.34 -0.50
C ASN A 75 24.05 -5.06 -1.20
N GLY A 76 24.33 -4.02 -0.42
CA GLY A 76 24.73 -2.71 -0.93
C GLY A 76 23.57 -1.87 -1.50
N ASN A 77 22.35 -2.39 -1.48
CA ASN A 77 21.18 -1.69 -2.00
C ASN A 77 20.09 -1.63 -0.91
N TYR A 78 19.80 -0.43 -0.44
CA TYR A 78 18.80 -0.20 0.60
C TYR A 78 17.40 0.06 0.06
N GLN A 79 17.20 0.07 -1.26
CA GLN A 79 15.91 0.42 -1.90
C GLN A 79 14.76 -0.48 -1.42
N MET A 80 15.01 -1.79 -1.24
CA MET A 80 14.00 -2.72 -0.73
C MET A 80 13.55 -2.38 0.71
N TRP A 81 14.48 -1.90 1.53
CA TRP A 81 14.18 -1.46 2.89
C TRP A 81 13.44 -0.13 2.91
N VAL A 82 13.74 0.77 1.95
CA VAL A 82 12.99 2.03 1.76
C VAL A 82 11.55 1.73 1.34
N ILE A 83 11.31 0.77 0.45
CA ILE A 83 9.95 0.33 0.08
C ILE A 83 9.22 -0.19 1.31
N LEU A 84 9.86 -1.04 2.10
CA LEU A 84 9.25 -1.59 3.30
C LEU A 84 8.95 -0.48 4.32
N ALA A 85 9.88 0.44 4.55
CA ALA A 85 9.68 1.59 5.44
C ALA A 85 8.53 2.49 4.94
N GLY A 86 8.47 2.79 3.64
CA GLY A 86 7.37 3.53 3.03
C GLY A 86 6.02 2.82 3.20
N GLY A 87 5.98 1.50 3.02
CA GLY A 87 4.80 0.68 3.26
C GLY A 87 4.34 0.71 4.72
N ILE A 88 5.27 0.68 5.68
CA ILE A 88 4.96 0.83 7.10
C ILE A 88 4.38 2.23 7.38
N MET A 89 5.03 3.28 6.88
CA MET A 89 4.58 4.65 7.12
C MET A 89 3.19 4.91 6.52
N ILE A 90 2.91 4.44 5.31
CA ILE A 90 1.60 4.62 4.69
C ILE A 90 0.51 3.81 5.39
N SER A 91 0.83 2.61 5.91
CA SER A 91 -0.11 1.81 6.69
C SER A 91 -0.41 2.44 8.05
N LEU A 92 0.59 3.05 8.70
CA LEU A 92 0.38 3.82 9.93
C LEU A 92 -0.48 5.07 9.68
N LEU A 93 -0.27 5.76 8.56
CA LEU A 93 -1.11 6.89 8.17
C LEU A 93 -2.56 6.44 7.90
N GLY A 94 -2.76 5.31 7.21
CA GLY A 94 -4.08 4.73 6.99
C GLY A 94 -4.77 4.31 8.29
N MET A 95 -4.02 3.72 9.21
CA MET A 95 -4.54 3.35 10.54
C MET A 95 -4.93 4.60 11.36
N ALA A 96 -4.12 5.65 11.29
CA ALA A 96 -4.43 6.94 11.92
C ALA A 96 -5.71 7.56 11.32
N ASP A 97 -5.88 7.47 10.01
CA ASP A 97 -7.09 7.92 9.31
C ASP A 97 -8.33 7.12 9.77
N ASP A 98 -8.22 5.80 9.88
CA ASP A 98 -9.31 4.92 10.35
C ASP A 98 -9.72 5.17 11.80
N LEU A 99 -8.77 5.59 12.67
CA LEU A 99 -9.03 5.83 14.09
C LEU A 99 -9.50 7.25 14.40
N TRP A 100 -8.98 8.26 13.66
CA TRP A 100 -9.17 9.67 13.98
C TRP A 100 -9.90 10.47 12.91
N ASP A 101 -10.31 9.83 11.80
CA ASP A 101 -11.00 10.47 10.66
C ASP A 101 -10.24 11.72 10.20
N LEU A 102 -8.99 11.55 9.76
CA LEU A 102 -8.07 12.62 9.42
C LEU A 102 -8.66 13.52 8.32
N ASP A 103 -8.46 14.83 8.47
CA ASP A 103 -8.78 15.77 7.41
C ASP A 103 -8.04 15.43 6.11
N TRP A 104 -8.72 15.59 4.98
CA TRP A 104 -8.20 15.24 3.66
C TRP A 104 -6.86 15.91 3.33
N MET A 105 -6.64 17.15 3.82
CA MET A 105 -5.38 17.87 3.62
C MET A 105 -4.24 17.21 4.40
N LEU A 106 -4.48 16.82 5.65
CA LEU A 106 -3.48 16.15 6.49
C LEU A 106 -3.11 14.77 5.92
N LYS A 107 -4.11 14.03 5.44
CA LYS A 107 -3.92 12.75 4.77
C LYS A 107 -3.08 12.89 3.50
N LEU A 108 -3.42 13.86 2.63
CA LEU A 108 -2.68 14.13 1.40
C LEU A 108 -1.23 14.60 1.69
N ALA A 109 -1.05 15.47 2.67
CA ALA A 109 0.27 15.92 3.10
C ALA A 109 1.13 14.76 3.61
N GLY A 110 0.57 13.87 4.44
CA GLY A 110 1.25 12.67 4.90
C GLY A 110 1.64 11.73 3.75
N GLN A 111 0.73 11.48 2.81
CA GLN A 111 1.02 10.69 1.60
C GLN A 111 2.15 11.32 0.77
N LEU A 112 2.14 12.64 0.60
CA LEU A 112 3.16 13.34 -0.16
C LEU A 112 4.54 13.23 0.52
N LEU A 113 4.61 13.46 1.82
CA LEU A 113 5.86 13.33 2.58
C LEU A 113 6.45 11.92 2.49
N ILE A 114 5.61 10.88 2.65
CA ILE A 114 6.03 9.48 2.53
C ILE A 114 6.51 9.19 1.10
N SER A 115 5.80 9.68 0.09
CA SER A 115 6.15 9.48 -1.32
C SER A 115 7.47 10.15 -1.68
N VAL A 116 7.72 11.36 -1.17
CA VAL A 116 9.00 12.07 -1.32
C VAL A 116 10.12 11.29 -0.61
N PHE A 117 9.89 10.78 0.60
CA PHE A 117 10.85 9.94 1.32
C PHE A 117 11.24 8.71 0.50
N VAL A 118 10.27 8.00 -0.08
CA VAL A 118 10.51 6.81 -0.91
C VAL A 118 11.27 7.17 -2.19
N ALA A 119 10.90 8.27 -2.85
CA ALA A 119 11.59 8.75 -4.05
C ALA A 119 13.03 9.21 -3.74
N TRP A 120 13.25 9.89 -2.61
CA TRP A 120 14.58 10.28 -2.15
C TRP A 120 15.44 9.07 -1.77
N GLY A 121 14.84 8.01 -1.25
CA GLY A 121 15.49 6.73 -0.98
C GLY A 121 15.93 5.94 -2.23
N GLY A 122 15.87 6.54 -3.42
CA GLY A 122 16.42 5.98 -4.65
C GLY A 122 15.42 5.21 -5.53
N LEU A 123 14.14 5.19 -5.16
CA LEU A 123 13.07 4.70 -6.03
C LEU A 123 12.61 5.84 -6.94
N GLN A 124 13.27 6.01 -8.08
CA GLN A 124 12.96 7.08 -9.02
C GLN A 124 12.73 6.55 -10.43
N ILE A 125 11.74 7.12 -11.10
CA ILE A 125 11.53 6.91 -12.53
C ILE A 125 12.50 7.81 -13.27
N ILE A 126 13.60 7.22 -13.74
CA ILE A 126 14.72 7.95 -14.35
C ILE A 126 14.44 8.27 -15.82
N SER A 127 13.67 7.42 -16.52
CA SER A 127 13.40 7.59 -17.95
C SER A 127 11.92 7.30 -18.26
N LEU A 128 11.36 8.12 -19.15
CA LEU A 128 10.00 7.97 -19.64
C LEU A 128 10.04 7.68 -21.14
N PRO A 129 9.35 6.61 -21.62
CA PRO A 129 9.21 6.35 -23.05
C PRO A 129 8.17 7.30 -23.64
N LEU A 130 8.59 8.36 -24.29
CA LEU A 130 7.73 9.31 -24.96
C LEU A 130 8.06 9.38 -26.47
N GLY A 131 7.07 9.15 -27.31
CA GLY A 131 7.19 9.31 -28.76
C GLY A 131 8.27 8.44 -29.42
N GLY A 132 8.56 7.24 -28.89
CA GLY A 132 9.57 6.33 -29.44
C GLY A 132 11.01 6.62 -29.01
N SER A 133 11.22 7.62 -28.14
CA SER A 133 12.50 7.93 -27.53
C SER A 133 12.42 7.83 -26.00
N LEU A 134 13.56 7.50 -25.36
CA LEU A 134 13.69 7.53 -23.90
C LEU A 134 14.16 8.93 -23.49
N ILE A 135 13.30 9.66 -22.81
CA ILE A 135 13.65 10.97 -22.24
C ILE A 135 14.11 10.74 -20.80
N THR A 136 15.37 11.08 -20.53
CA THR A 136 15.92 11.03 -19.18
C THR A 136 15.52 12.29 -18.42
N ALA A 137 14.83 12.14 -17.31
CA ALA A 137 14.41 13.25 -16.46
C ALA A 137 15.60 13.74 -15.61
N SER A 138 15.61 15.02 -15.27
CA SER A 138 16.55 15.54 -14.26
C SER A 138 16.23 14.90 -12.90
N PRO A 139 17.19 14.80 -11.97
CA PRO A 139 16.96 14.14 -10.67
C PRO A 139 15.78 14.73 -9.90
N SER A 140 15.61 16.05 -9.91
CA SER A 140 14.48 16.72 -9.26
C SER A 140 13.12 16.41 -9.93
N LEU A 141 13.10 16.38 -11.25
CA LEU A 141 11.89 16.03 -12.02
C LEU A 141 11.54 14.55 -11.82
N SER A 142 12.54 13.67 -11.85
CA SER A 142 12.39 12.24 -11.58
C SER A 142 11.77 11.98 -10.21
N MET A 143 12.27 12.66 -9.17
CA MET A 143 11.74 12.58 -7.81
C MET A 143 10.29 13.10 -7.74
N ALA A 144 10.00 14.24 -8.37
CA ALA A 144 8.66 14.84 -8.39
C ALA A 144 7.63 13.93 -9.10
N ILE A 145 7.99 13.39 -10.28
CA ILE A 145 7.12 12.46 -11.02
C ILE A 145 6.88 11.19 -10.19
N THR A 146 7.92 10.63 -9.58
CA THR A 146 7.79 9.41 -8.77
C THR A 146 6.89 9.65 -7.57
N ALA A 147 7.10 10.73 -6.81
CA ALA A 147 6.26 11.08 -5.68
C ALA A 147 4.79 11.30 -6.11
N PHE A 148 4.56 12.01 -7.20
CA PHE A 148 3.23 12.21 -7.76
C PHE A 148 2.55 10.89 -8.12
N LEU A 149 3.25 9.97 -8.80
CA LEU A 149 2.69 8.68 -9.19
C LEU A 149 2.37 7.79 -7.99
N ILE A 150 3.21 7.83 -6.95
CA ILE A 150 2.92 7.10 -5.70
C ILE A 150 1.64 7.65 -5.05
N VAL A 151 1.52 8.97 -4.88
CA VAL A 151 0.32 9.60 -4.31
C VAL A 151 -0.91 9.32 -5.17
N ALA A 152 -0.79 9.46 -6.49
CA ALA A 152 -1.89 9.19 -7.42
C ALA A 152 -2.34 7.73 -7.33
N SER A 153 -1.41 6.77 -7.24
CA SER A 153 -1.72 5.35 -7.10
C SER A 153 -2.43 5.05 -5.79
N ILE A 154 -1.96 5.60 -4.67
CA ILE A 154 -2.60 5.43 -3.36
C ILE A 154 -4.05 5.94 -3.40
N ASN A 155 -4.26 7.14 -3.94
CA ASN A 155 -5.60 7.73 -4.00
C ASN A 155 -6.49 7.03 -5.05
N ALA A 156 -5.94 6.54 -6.16
CA ALA A 156 -6.69 5.74 -7.13
C ALA A 156 -7.21 4.44 -6.50
N VAL A 157 -6.37 3.72 -5.75
CA VAL A 157 -6.79 2.50 -5.03
C VAL A 157 -7.87 2.82 -3.99
N ASN A 158 -7.67 3.88 -3.19
CA ASN A 158 -8.68 4.32 -2.22
C ASN A 158 -10.01 4.69 -2.88
N PHE A 159 -9.97 5.29 -4.07
CA PHE A 159 -11.17 5.64 -4.82
C PHE A 159 -11.91 4.39 -5.32
N VAL A 160 -11.20 3.41 -5.87
CA VAL A 160 -11.77 2.13 -6.33
C VAL A 160 -12.41 1.38 -5.16
N ASP A 161 -11.71 1.29 -4.02
CA ASP A 161 -12.23 0.66 -2.80
C ASP A 161 -13.50 1.37 -2.29
N GLY A 162 -13.55 2.70 -2.39
CA GLY A 162 -14.74 3.48 -2.09
C GLY A 162 -15.92 3.24 -3.03
N LEU A 163 -15.66 2.81 -4.28
CA LEU A 163 -16.72 2.49 -5.26
C LEU A 163 -17.35 1.11 -5.02
N ASP A 164 -16.61 0.15 -4.47
CA ASP A 164 -17.13 -1.20 -4.16
C ASP A 164 -18.25 -1.16 -3.10
N GLY A 165 -18.33 -0.08 -2.31
CA GLY A 165 -19.43 0.22 -1.39
C GLY A 165 -20.68 0.84 -2.04
N LEU A 166 -20.64 1.21 -3.33
CA LEU A 166 -21.82 1.70 -4.03
C LEU A 166 -22.71 0.53 -4.46
N PRO A 167 -24.00 0.51 -4.07
CA PRO A 167 -24.91 -0.47 -4.62
C PRO A 167 -24.96 -0.26 -6.14
N VAL A 168 -24.55 -1.29 -6.87
CA VAL A 168 -24.68 -1.30 -8.32
C VAL A 168 -26.17 -1.28 -8.66
N SER A 169 -26.69 -0.07 -8.85
CA SER A 169 -28.10 0.20 -9.11
C SER A 169 -28.56 -0.22 -10.50
N TRP A 170 -27.74 -0.95 -11.27
CA TRP A 170 -28.14 -1.49 -12.56
C TRP A 170 -29.09 -2.70 -12.49
N ARG A 171 -29.47 -3.16 -11.28
CA ARG A 171 -30.62 -4.06 -11.12
C ARG A 171 -31.99 -3.39 -11.31
N LEU A 172 -32.04 -2.07 -11.57
CA LEU A 172 -33.28 -1.33 -11.78
C LEU A 172 -33.59 -1.02 -13.25
N VAL A 173 -32.87 -1.60 -14.22
CA VAL A 173 -33.12 -1.46 -15.65
C VAL A 173 -33.34 -2.83 -16.31
N ALA A 174 -34.10 -3.71 -15.64
CA ALA A 174 -34.60 -4.93 -16.24
C ALA A 174 -36.11 -5.05 -15.95
#